data_c94dc7ae286a2aded2e71be46ae05cc3
#
_entry.id   c94dc7ae286a2aded2e71be46ae05cc3
#
_cell.length_a   1.000
_cell.length_b   1.000
_cell.length_c   1.000
_cell.angle_alpha   90.00
_cell.angle_beta   90.00
_cell.angle_gamma   90.00
#
_symmetry.space_group_name_H-M   'P 1'
#
loop_
_entity.id
_entity.type
_entity.pdbx_description
1 polymer ?
#
loop_
_entity_poly.entity_id
_entity_poly.type
_entity_poly.pdbx_seq_one_letter_code
_entity_poly.pdbx_strand_id
1 'polypeptide(L)'
;IRGFALLMTEGFTIPISSDISIVQLGRGWLYGMPIPALIVIFIAIFCFILMELTTFGRYVTGIGSNQESVRRSGVNVNLYILLTYMMTGFCAALGGIIIAGRLGSGSSNAGVMFELEVIAAVVLGGTNLFGGKGTIVGTILGALTIAVIGNGLILAHVSPFYTQIITGFIILIAIWINTKYFQKRTREQS
;
A
#
# COMPACT_ATOMS: atom_id res chain seq x y z
N ILE A 1 -6.67 9.44 14.43
CA ILE A 1 -7.78 9.45 13.45
C ILE A 1 -8.81 8.36 13.79
N ARG A 2 -8.41 7.08 13.96
CA ARG A 2 -9.34 5.97 14.28
C ARG A 2 -10.13 6.21 15.58
N GLY A 3 -9.48 6.68 16.65
CA GLY A 3 -10.16 6.98 17.92
C GLY A 3 -11.23 8.06 17.76
N PHE A 4 -10.99 9.06 16.91
CA PHE A 4 -11.98 10.07 16.61
C PHE A 4 -13.16 9.51 15.80
N ALA A 5 -12.89 8.63 14.84
CA ALA A 5 -13.94 7.94 14.09
C ALA A 5 -14.81 7.05 15.01
N LEU A 6 -14.19 6.32 15.95
CA LEU A 6 -14.90 5.52 16.95
C LEU A 6 -15.80 6.37 17.86
N LEU A 7 -15.32 7.55 18.28
CA LEU A 7 -16.11 8.48 19.07
C LEU A 7 -17.33 9.01 18.29
N MET A 8 -17.15 9.35 17.02
CA MET A 8 -18.24 9.88 16.20
C MET A 8 -19.29 8.82 15.81
N THR A 9 -18.89 7.56 15.70
CA THR A 9 -19.77 6.47 15.28
C THR A 9 -20.24 5.60 16.45
N GLU A 10 -19.82 5.91 17.67
CA GLU A 10 -20.06 5.07 18.85
C GLU A 10 -19.68 3.59 18.63
N GLY A 11 -18.74 3.34 17.72
CA GLY A 11 -18.31 2.00 17.29
C GLY A 11 -19.27 1.31 16.32
N PHE A 12 -20.39 1.92 15.96
CA PHE A 12 -21.35 1.36 15.00
C PHE A 12 -20.92 1.59 13.55
N THR A 13 -21.36 0.68 12.68
CA THR A 13 -21.18 0.78 11.24
C THR A 13 -22.31 1.63 10.66
N ILE A 14 -21.96 2.67 9.88
CA ILE A 14 -22.94 3.57 9.25
C ILE A 14 -23.22 3.05 7.83
N PRO A 15 -24.45 2.60 7.51
CA PRO A 15 -24.79 2.15 6.16
C PRO A 15 -24.77 3.33 5.18
N ILE A 16 -24.32 3.05 3.95
CA ILE A 16 -24.31 4.02 2.84
C ILE A 16 -25.42 3.59 1.87
N SER A 17 -26.31 4.52 1.51
CA SER A 17 -27.38 4.25 0.54
C SER A 17 -26.79 3.82 -0.81
N SER A 18 -27.42 2.81 -1.44
CA SER A 18 -26.94 2.22 -2.71
C SER A 18 -26.92 3.20 -3.89
N ASP A 19 -27.70 4.29 -3.80
CA ASP A 19 -27.84 5.30 -4.86
C ASP A 19 -26.67 6.31 -4.88
N ILE A 20 -25.78 6.26 -3.87
CA ILE A 20 -24.64 7.15 -3.79
C ILE A 20 -23.52 6.67 -4.70
N SER A 21 -22.94 7.57 -5.49
CA SER A 21 -21.82 7.31 -6.41
C SER A 21 -20.64 6.56 -5.79
N ILE A 22 -20.43 6.66 -4.47
CA ILE A 22 -19.38 5.95 -3.73
C ILE A 22 -19.58 4.43 -3.80
N VAL A 23 -20.82 3.94 -3.72
CA VAL A 23 -21.12 2.51 -3.83
C VAL A 23 -20.84 2.01 -5.25
N GLN A 24 -21.14 2.84 -6.25
CA GLN A 24 -20.81 2.52 -7.64
C GLN A 24 -19.30 2.48 -7.88
N LEU A 25 -18.51 3.35 -7.24
CA LEU A 25 -17.05 3.29 -7.28
C LEU A 25 -16.49 1.99 -6.67
N GLY A 26 -17.13 1.44 -5.65
CA GLY A 26 -16.68 0.22 -4.97
C GLY A 26 -17.17 -1.09 -5.61
N ARG A 27 -18.36 -1.09 -6.24
CA ARG A 27 -19.03 -2.28 -6.76
C ARG A 27 -19.38 -2.20 -8.24
N GLY A 28 -19.24 -1.03 -8.86
CA GLY A 28 -19.63 -0.81 -10.26
C GLY A 28 -18.75 -1.57 -11.25
N TRP A 29 -19.32 -1.81 -12.42
CA TRP A 29 -18.66 -2.42 -13.57
C TRP A 29 -18.66 -1.44 -14.73
N LEU A 30 -17.55 -1.31 -15.41
CA LEU A 30 -17.40 -0.51 -16.60
C LEU A 30 -16.70 -1.34 -17.69
N TYR A 31 -17.32 -1.50 -18.85
CA TYR A 31 -16.80 -2.30 -19.97
C TYR A 31 -16.37 -3.73 -19.57
N GLY A 32 -17.11 -4.37 -18.66
CA GLY A 32 -16.80 -5.74 -18.21
C GLY A 32 -15.67 -5.84 -17.17
N MET A 33 -15.13 -4.70 -16.71
CA MET A 33 -14.13 -4.63 -15.62
C MET A 33 -14.70 -3.94 -14.39
N PRO A 34 -14.36 -4.38 -13.17
CA PRO A 34 -14.75 -3.67 -11.95
C PRO A 34 -14.05 -2.31 -11.87
N ILE A 35 -14.81 -1.26 -11.57
CA ILE A 35 -14.28 0.11 -11.45
C ILE A 35 -13.07 0.20 -10.51
N PRO A 36 -13.04 -0.46 -9.33
CA PRO A 36 -11.85 -0.46 -8.47
C PRO A 36 -10.58 -0.92 -9.17
N ALA A 37 -10.66 -1.94 -10.04
CA ALA A 37 -9.49 -2.43 -10.77
C ALA A 37 -8.97 -1.39 -11.77
N LEU A 38 -9.86 -0.68 -12.46
CA LEU A 38 -9.48 0.41 -13.37
C LEU A 38 -8.78 1.55 -12.63
N ILE A 39 -9.29 1.93 -11.44
CA ILE A 39 -8.67 2.95 -10.60
C ILE A 39 -7.27 2.51 -10.17
N VAL A 40 -7.10 1.27 -9.71
CA VAL A 40 -5.80 0.74 -9.29
C VAL A 40 -4.81 0.72 -10.46
N ILE A 41 -5.23 0.28 -11.65
CA ILE A 41 -4.38 0.28 -12.85
C ILE A 41 -3.95 1.70 -13.22
N PHE A 42 -4.88 2.66 -13.19
CA PHE A 42 -4.57 4.06 -13.47
C PHE A 42 -3.55 4.64 -12.48
N ILE A 43 -3.76 4.41 -11.18
CA ILE A 43 -2.83 4.86 -10.12
C ILE A 43 -1.47 4.17 -10.27
N ALA A 44 -1.45 2.87 -10.59
CA ALA A 44 -0.22 2.11 -10.78
C ALA A 44 0.61 2.67 -11.95
N ILE A 45 -0.03 2.96 -13.08
CA ILE A 45 0.62 3.58 -14.25
C ILE A 45 1.11 4.99 -13.89
N PHE A 46 0.29 5.79 -13.23
CA PHE A 46 0.67 7.13 -12.79
C PHE A 46 1.89 7.10 -11.85
N CYS A 47 1.88 6.24 -10.82
CA CYS A 47 3.00 6.08 -9.91
C CYS A 47 4.25 5.53 -10.61
N PHE A 48 4.09 4.61 -11.57
CA PHE A 48 5.19 4.09 -12.37
C PHE A 48 5.85 5.21 -13.17
N ILE A 49 5.08 6.01 -13.90
CA ILE A 49 5.60 7.15 -14.66
C ILE A 49 6.31 8.12 -13.74
N LEU A 50 5.70 8.46 -12.61
CA LEU A 50 6.24 9.42 -11.66
C LEU A 50 7.55 8.94 -11.03
N MET A 51 7.66 7.67 -10.66
CA MET A 51 8.83 7.12 -9.98
C MET A 51 9.97 6.74 -10.93
N GLU A 52 9.66 6.19 -12.12
CA GLU A 52 10.68 5.67 -13.02
C GLU A 52 11.10 6.70 -14.08
N LEU A 53 10.16 7.56 -14.53
CA LEU A 53 10.40 8.43 -15.69
C LEU A 53 10.63 9.89 -15.31
N THR A 54 10.40 10.30 -14.05
CA THR A 54 10.59 11.71 -13.67
C THR A 54 11.76 11.93 -12.72
N THR A 55 12.16 13.21 -12.60
CA THR A 55 13.16 13.65 -11.62
C THR A 55 12.69 13.44 -10.18
N PHE A 56 11.36 13.43 -9.96
CA PHE A 56 10.76 13.19 -8.64
C PHE A 56 11.22 11.84 -8.08
N GLY A 57 11.06 10.75 -8.82
CA GLY A 57 11.45 9.41 -8.36
C GLY A 57 12.95 9.31 -8.08
N ARG A 58 13.79 9.94 -8.91
CA ARG A 58 15.25 9.98 -8.69
C ARG A 58 15.61 10.67 -7.38
N TYR A 59 14.98 11.80 -7.07
CA TYR A 59 15.24 12.52 -5.82
C TYR A 59 14.68 11.76 -4.61
N VAL A 60 13.48 11.19 -4.70
CA VAL A 60 12.90 10.39 -3.61
C VAL A 60 13.78 9.17 -3.30
N THR A 61 14.24 8.46 -4.32
CA THR A 61 15.14 7.30 -4.16
C THR A 61 16.51 7.74 -3.62
N GLY A 62 17.04 8.86 -4.10
CA GLY A 62 18.29 9.45 -3.62
C GLY A 62 18.22 9.88 -2.15
N ILE A 63 17.12 10.53 -1.75
CA ILE A 63 16.85 10.93 -0.34
C ILE A 63 16.81 9.69 0.55
N GLY A 64 16.15 8.61 0.09
CA GLY A 64 16.10 7.34 0.82
C GLY A 64 17.47 6.66 0.95
N SER A 65 18.41 6.89 0.01
CA SER A 65 19.77 6.35 0.08
C SER A 65 20.67 7.17 0.99
N ASN A 66 20.72 8.49 0.77
CA ASN A 66 21.52 9.44 1.56
C ASN A 66 20.93 10.85 1.46
N GLN A 67 20.15 11.21 2.47
CA GLN A 67 19.45 12.49 2.55
C GLN A 67 20.42 13.68 2.52
N GLU A 68 21.56 13.58 3.21
CA GLU A 68 22.54 14.65 3.32
C GLU A 68 23.24 14.92 1.99
N SER A 69 23.57 13.88 1.23
CA SER A 69 24.17 14.02 -0.09
C SER A 69 23.23 14.74 -1.07
N VAL A 70 21.95 14.42 -1.05
CA VAL A 70 20.93 15.07 -1.88
C VAL A 70 20.73 16.53 -1.46
N ARG A 71 20.75 16.81 -0.17
CA ARG A 71 20.67 18.19 0.35
C ARG A 71 21.84 19.04 -0.12
N ARG A 72 23.05 18.49 -0.09
CA ARG A 72 24.28 19.19 -0.58
C ARG A 72 24.26 19.46 -2.08
N SER A 73 23.49 18.69 -2.85
CA SER A 73 23.28 18.94 -4.27
C SER A 73 22.27 20.06 -4.56
N GLY A 74 21.82 20.81 -3.53
CA GLY A 74 20.92 21.95 -3.70
C GLY A 74 19.43 21.58 -3.79
N VAL A 75 19.06 20.31 -3.60
CA VAL A 75 17.66 19.85 -3.66
C VAL A 75 16.96 20.12 -2.34
N ASN A 76 15.75 20.66 -2.40
CA ASN A 76 14.91 20.88 -1.23
C ASN A 76 14.28 19.57 -0.74
N VAL A 77 15.01 18.82 0.12
CA VAL A 77 14.62 17.51 0.64
C VAL A 77 13.25 17.56 1.33
N ASN A 78 12.97 18.61 2.10
CA ASN A 78 11.71 18.71 2.86
C ASN A 78 10.48 18.76 1.93
N LEU A 79 10.61 19.41 0.77
CA LEU A 79 9.54 19.46 -0.22
C LEU A 79 9.22 18.07 -0.78
N TYR A 80 10.24 17.28 -1.12
CA TYR A 80 10.05 15.92 -1.65
C TYR A 80 9.46 14.97 -0.62
N ILE A 81 9.89 15.08 0.64
CA ILE A 81 9.30 14.33 1.76
C ILE A 81 7.82 14.71 1.91
N LEU A 82 7.50 16.00 1.95
CA LEU A 82 6.11 16.47 2.05
C LEU A 82 5.25 15.93 0.90
N LEU A 83 5.72 16.04 -0.34
CA LEU A 83 5.00 15.53 -1.51
C LEU A 83 4.76 14.02 -1.44
N THR A 84 5.73 13.26 -0.96
CA THR A 84 5.59 11.80 -0.77
C THR A 84 4.50 11.46 0.25
N TYR A 85 4.47 12.18 1.39
CA TYR A 85 3.41 12.01 2.38
C TYR A 85 2.02 12.44 1.85
N MET A 86 1.95 13.53 1.09
CA MET A 86 0.70 13.95 0.44
C MET A 86 0.16 12.90 -0.53
N MET A 87 1.04 12.32 -1.37
CA MET A 87 0.66 11.24 -2.28
C MET A 87 0.19 9.99 -1.54
N THR A 88 0.89 9.60 -0.49
CA THR A 88 0.49 8.46 0.35
C THR A 88 -0.89 8.70 0.98
N GLY A 89 -1.13 9.90 1.52
CA GLY A 89 -2.42 10.27 2.09
C GLY A 89 -3.54 10.26 1.05
N PHE A 90 -3.28 10.76 -0.16
CA PHE A 90 -4.23 10.72 -1.26
C PHE A 90 -4.59 9.29 -1.68
N CYS A 91 -3.60 8.42 -1.86
CA CYS A 91 -3.83 7.00 -2.18
C CYS A 91 -4.57 6.27 -1.06
N ALA A 92 -4.25 6.56 0.21
CA ALA A 92 -4.94 5.98 1.35
C ALA A 92 -6.42 6.41 1.41
N ALA A 93 -6.72 7.69 1.12
CA ALA A 93 -8.09 8.18 1.05
C ALA A 93 -8.89 7.50 -0.07
N LEU A 94 -8.31 7.35 -1.26
CA LEU A 94 -8.93 6.61 -2.38
C LEU A 94 -9.19 5.14 -2.00
N GLY A 95 -8.22 4.47 -1.38
CA GLY A 95 -8.39 3.12 -0.88
C GLY A 95 -9.54 3.01 0.14
N GLY A 96 -9.64 3.95 1.07
CA GLY A 96 -10.72 4.03 2.05
C GLY A 96 -12.11 4.20 1.40
N ILE A 97 -12.21 5.07 0.39
CA ILE A 97 -13.46 5.27 -0.38
C ILE A 97 -13.86 3.99 -1.11
N ILE A 98 -12.92 3.30 -1.75
CA ILE A 98 -13.18 2.04 -2.45
C ILE A 98 -13.65 0.95 -1.47
N ILE A 99 -13.01 0.83 -0.30
CA ILE A 99 -13.41 -0.13 0.74
C ILE A 99 -14.81 0.19 1.27
N ALA A 100 -15.10 1.45 1.59
CA ALA A 100 -16.41 1.88 2.05
C ALA A 100 -17.51 1.62 1.00
N GLY A 101 -17.24 1.91 -0.27
CA GLY A 101 -18.14 1.59 -1.38
C GLY A 101 -18.35 0.09 -1.57
N ARG A 102 -17.27 -0.71 -1.45
CA ARG A 102 -17.34 -2.19 -1.54
C ARG A 102 -18.15 -2.80 -0.40
N LEU A 103 -17.98 -2.31 0.82
CA LEU A 103 -18.75 -2.77 1.98
C LEU A 103 -20.19 -2.22 1.97
N GLY A 104 -20.44 -1.09 1.32
CA GLY A 104 -21.71 -0.36 1.38
C GLY A 104 -21.92 0.29 2.74
N SER A 105 -20.84 0.52 3.47
CA SER A 105 -20.90 1.07 4.83
C SER A 105 -19.58 1.71 5.24
N GLY A 106 -19.66 2.75 6.06
CA GLY A 106 -18.52 3.32 6.78
C GLY A 106 -18.33 2.62 8.12
N SER A 107 -17.18 2.00 8.32
CA SER A 107 -16.84 1.35 9.60
C SER A 107 -15.50 1.84 10.10
N SER A 108 -15.45 2.26 11.36
CA SER A 108 -14.22 2.65 12.06
C SER A 108 -13.25 1.47 12.29
N ASN A 109 -13.72 0.24 12.10
CA ASN A 109 -12.93 -0.98 12.19
C ASN A 109 -12.46 -1.50 10.81
N ALA A 110 -12.89 -0.88 9.71
CA ALA A 110 -12.39 -1.24 8.38
C ALA A 110 -10.89 -0.89 8.25
N GLY A 111 -10.11 -1.82 7.71
CA GLY A 111 -8.69 -1.60 7.47
C GLY A 111 -7.78 -1.73 8.68
N VAL A 112 -8.26 -2.28 9.80
CA VAL A 112 -7.39 -2.57 10.96
C VAL A 112 -6.30 -3.56 10.57
N MET A 113 -5.04 -3.24 10.91
CA MET A 113 -3.82 -3.98 10.54
C MET A 113 -3.49 -3.98 9.03
N PHE A 114 -4.24 -3.26 8.21
CA PHE A 114 -3.99 -3.17 6.77
C PHE A 114 -2.62 -2.54 6.45
N GLU A 115 -2.13 -1.65 7.33
CA GLU A 115 -0.78 -1.10 7.24
C GLU A 115 0.31 -2.18 7.23
N LEU A 116 0.15 -3.24 8.02
CA LEU A 116 1.11 -4.35 8.07
C LEU A 116 1.08 -5.17 6.77
N GLU A 117 -0.10 -5.41 6.22
CA GLU A 117 -0.24 -6.09 4.92
C GLU A 117 0.40 -5.29 3.79
N VAL A 118 0.23 -3.96 3.80
CA VAL A 118 0.85 -3.07 2.80
C VAL A 118 2.37 -3.09 2.93
N ILE A 119 2.91 -3.00 4.16
CA ILE A 119 4.36 -3.10 4.40
C ILE A 119 4.88 -4.45 3.90
N ALA A 120 4.18 -5.54 4.20
CA ALA A 120 4.54 -6.87 3.72
C ALA A 120 4.56 -6.96 2.20
N ALA A 121 3.54 -6.42 1.53
CA ALA A 121 3.45 -6.38 0.07
C ALA A 121 4.63 -5.64 -0.55
N VAL A 122 4.97 -4.49 -0.01
CA VAL A 122 6.07 -3.64 -0.49
C VAL A 122 7.43 -4.31 -0.27
N VAL A 123 7.64 -4.95 0.89
CA VAL A 123 8.87 -5.69 1.22
C VAL A 123 9.02 -6.94 0.37
N LEU A 124 7.94 -7.71 0.21
CA LEU A 124 7.90 -8.89 -0.66
C LEU A 124 8.18 -8.49 -2.12
N GLY A 125 7.71 -7.31 -2.53
CA GLY A 125 8.00 -6.69 -3.82
C GLY A 125 9.45 -6.24 -4.01
N GLY A 126 10.33 -6.42 -3.01
CA GLY A 126 11.75 -6.11 -3.09
C GLY A 126 12.11 -4.66 -2.76
N THR A 127 11.20 -3.88 -2.19
CA THR A 127 11.51 -2.54 -1.70
C THR A 127 12.27 -2.63 -0.38
N ASN A 128 13.35 -1.84 -0.27
CA ASN A 128 14.14 -1.77 0.95
C ASN A 128 13.44 -0.90 2.00
N LEU A 129 13.21 -1.46 3.20
CA LEU A 129 12.61 -0.73 4.34
C LEU A 129 13.43 0.49 4.79
N PHE A 130 14.74 0.44 4.62
CA PHE A 130 15.64 1.55 4.99
C PHE A 130 15.77 2.61 3.89
N GLY A 131 15.01 2.46 2.79
CA GLY A 131 15.00 3.40 1.67
C GLY A 131 16.05 3.13 0.59
N GLY A 132 16.07 3.99 -0.41
CA GLY A 132 17.06 3.99 -1.49
C GLY A 132 16.84 2.99 -2.62
N LYS A 133 15.98 1.98 -2.45
CA LYS A 133 15.66 0.99 -3.49
C LYS A 133 14.22 0.52 -3.37
N GLY A 134 13.54 0.44 -4.50
CA GLY A 134 12.18 -0.09 -4.63
C GLY A 134 11.70 0.08 -6.06
N THR A 135 10.73 -0.71 -6.47
CA THR A 135 10.10 -0.62 -7.78
C THR A 135 8.59 -0.74 -7.66
N ILE A 136 7.86 0.03 -8.47
CA ILE A 136 6.40 -0.02 -8.49
C ILE A 136 5.92 -1.40 -8.96
N VAL A 137 6.55 -1.96 -9.97
CA VAL A 137 6.21 -3.30 -10.48
C VAL A 137 6.39 -4.36 -9.39
N GLY A 138 7.50 -4.32 -8.66
CA GLY A 138 7.74 -5.22 -7.52
C GLY A 138 6.64 -5.09 -6.46
N THR A 139 6.27 -3.87 -6.08
CA THR A 139 5.21 -3.60 -5.12
C THR A 139 3.86 -4.18 -5.57
N ILE A 140 3.50 -4.02 -6.84
CA ILE A 140 2.26 -4.59 -7.40
C ILE A 140 2.28 -6.12 -7.33
N LEU A 141 3.39 -6.75 -7.73
CA LEU A 141 3.54 -8.21 -7.65
C LEU A 141 3.47 -8.72 -6.20
N GLY A 142 4.10 -8.01 -5.26
CA GLY A 142 4.04 -8.31 -3.84
C GLY A 142 2.60 -8.20 -3.30
N ALA A 143 1.87 -7.15 -3.66
CA ALA A 143 0.48 -6.97 -3.28
C ALA A 143 -0.44 -8.06 -3.85
N LEU A 144 -0.26 -8.42 -5.12
CA LEU A 144 -0.99 -9.53 -5.74
C LEU A 144 -0.69 -10.87 -5.05
N THR A 145 0.56 -11.11 -4.69
CA THR A 145 0.96 -12.34 -3.97
C THR A 145 0.25 -12.44 -2.63
N ILE A 146 0.24 -11.38 -1.83
CA ILE A 146 -0.46 -11.37 -0.52
C ILE A 146 -1.98 -11.53 -0.72
N ALA A 147 -2.55 -10.84 -1.69
CA ALA A 147 -3.98 -10.96 -2.00
C ALA A 147 -4.38 -12.38 -2.43
N VAL A 148 -3.55 -13.06 -3.26
CA VAL A 148 -3.79 -14.45 -3.69
C VAL A 148 -3.69 -15.41 -2.50
N ILE A 149 -2.68 -15.23 -1.63
CA ILE A 149 -2.54 -16.05 -0.43
C ILE A 149 -3.74 -15.86 0.50
N GLY A 150 -4.14 -14.61 0.79
CA GLY A 150 -5.29 -14.29 1.62
C GLY A 150 -6.58 -14.91 1.08
N ASN A 151 -6.86 -14.72 -0.21
CA ASN A 151 -8.02 -15.33 -0.87
C ASN A 151 -7.96 -16.87 -0.87
N GLY A 152 -6.80 -17.45 -1.11
CA GLY A 152 -6.59 -18.89 -1.07
C GLY A 152 -6.92 -19.50 0.29
N LEU A 153 -6.51 -18.86 1.37
CA LEU A 153 -6.83 -19.28 2.74
C LEU A 153 -8.34 -19.21 3.03
N ILE A 154 -9.01 -18.14 2.56
CA ILE A 154 -10.47 -18.00 2.69
C ILE A 154 -11.19 -19.12 1.92
N LEU A 155 -10.78 -19.39 0.68
CA LEU A 155 -11.37 -20.48 -0.15
C LEU A 155 -11.10 -21.87 0.42
N ALA A 156 -9.99 -22.05 1.13
CA ALA A 156 -9.67 -23.29 1.86
C ALA A 156 -10.46 -23.42 3.19
N HIS A 157 -11.43 -22.53 3.44
CA HIS A 157 -12.22 -22.49 4.66
C HIS A 157 -11.39 -22.38 5.95
N VAL A 158 -10.18 -21.80 5.87
CA VAL A 158 -9.34 -21.54 7.04
C VAL A 158 -9.98 -20.42 7.87
N SER A 159 -10.13 -20.65 9.17
CA SER A 159 -10.69 -19.63 10.08
C SER A 159 -9.92 -18.30 9.97
N PRO A 160 -10.61 -17.14 10.04
CA PRO A 160 -9.98 -15.82 10.00
C PRO A 160 -8.86 -15.62 11.03
N PHE A 161 -8.96 -16.27 12.18
CA PHE A 161 -7.92 -16.23 13.22
C PHE A 161 -6.60 -16.86 12.74
N TYR A 162 -6.69 -18.04 12.11
CA TYR A 162 -5.51 -18.70 11.53
C TYR A 162 -4.95 -17.93 10.34
N THR A 163 -5.81 -17.30 9.54
CA THR A 163 -5.39 -16.45 8.42
C THR A 163 -4.49 -15.31 8.91
N GLN A 164 -4.84 -14.64 10.01
CA GLN A 164 -4.01 -13.58 10.60
C GLN A 164 -2.65 -14.10 11.07
N ILE A 165 -2.60 -15.27 11.71
CA ILE A 165 -1.35 -15.89 12.17
C ILE A 165 -0.47 -16.23 10.96
N ILE A 166 -1.03 -16.87 9.95
CA ILE A 166 -0.30 -17.27 8.73
C ILE A 166 0.23 -16.03 8.01
N THR A 167 -0.58 -14.99 7.84
CA THR A 167 -0.15 -13.73 7.23
C THR A 167 0.99 -13.10 8.02
N GLY A 168 0.91 -13.09 9.37
CA GLY A 168 2.00 -12.62 10.22
C GLY A 168 3.32 -13.39 10.01
N PHE A 169 3.25 -14.71 9.90
CA PHE A 169 4.43 -15.54 9.59
C PHE A 169 4.99 -15.25 8.20
N ILE A 170 4.14 -15.07 7.19
CA ILE A 170 4.56 -14.71 5.82
C ILE A 170 5.31 -13.38 5.83
N ILE A 171 4.79 -12.38 6.57
CA ILE A 171 5.43 -11.08 6.74
C ILE A 171 6.83 -11.23 7.35
N LEU A 172 6.95 -11.98 8.44
CA LEU A 172 8.23 -12.21 9.11
C LEU A 172 9.25 -12.89 8.19
N ILE A 173 8.83 -13.92 7.46
CA ILE A 173 9.68 -14.62 6.50
C ILE A 173 10.11 -13.70 5.36
N ALA A 174 9.18 -12.90 4.82
CA ALA A 174 9.48 -11.95 3.75
C ALA A 174 10.49 -10.89 4.19
N ILE A 175 10.34 -10.33 5.39
CA ILE A 175 11.30 -9.38 5.97
C ILE A 175 12.65 -10.03 6.20
N TRP A 176 12.69 -11.24 6.74
CA TRP A 176 13.93 -11.96 7.01
C TRP A 176 14.72 -12.26 5.71
N ILE A 177 14.02 -12.74 4.67
CA ILE A 177 14.63 -12.98 3.35
C ILE A 177 15.15 -11.68 2.76
N ASN A 178 14.33 -10.62 2.77
CA ASN A 178 14.71 -9.31 2.23
C ASN A 178 15.97 -8.78 2.92
N THR A 179 15.99 -8.78 4.25
CA THR A 179 17.14 -8.29 5.04
C THR A 179 18.42 -9.08 4.74
N LYS A 180 18.32 -10.41 4.63
CA LYS A 180 19.48 -11.27 4.34
C LYS A 180 20.04 -11.06 2.94
N TYR A 181 19.18 -10.86 1.95
CA TYR A 181 19.57 -10.59 0.56
C TYR A 181 20.26 -9.22 0.40
N PHE A 182 19.74 -8.18 1.07
CA PHE A 182 20.33 -6.85 1.00
C PHE A 182 21.66 -6.75 1.75
N GLN A 183 21.80 -7.36 2.91
CA GLN A 183 23.07 -7.40 3.65
C GLN A 183 24.20 -8.11 2.88
N LYS A 184 23.88 -9.16 2.13
CA LYS A 184 24.88 -9.88 1.33
C LYS A 184 25.42 -9.02 0.19
N ARG A 185 24.56 -8.26 -0.51
CA ARG A 185 24.99 -7.36 -1.60
C ARG A 185 25.84 -6.19 -1.14
N THR A 186 25.60 -5.67 0.06
CA THR A 186 26.39 -4.55 0.61
C THR A 186 27.80 -5.01 1.01
N ARG A 187 27.97 -6.28 1.42
CA ARG A 187 29.31 -6.85 1.73
C ARG A 187 30.15 -7.19 0.50
N GLU A 188 29.53 -7.42 -0.64
CA GLU A 188 30.25 -7.72 -1.90
C GLU A 188 30.71 -6.44 -2.64
N GLN A 189 30.25 -5.25 -2.21
CA GLN A 189 30.61 -3.95 -2.78
C GLN A 189 31.57 -3.13 -1.89
N SER A 190 31.94 -3.64 -0.73
CA SER A 190 32.92 -3.08 0.21
C SER A 190 34.23 -3.85 0.13
#